data_800fcb8e453a125fc232a4a7265c55ee
#
_entry.id   800fcb8e453a125fc232a4a7265c55ee
#
_cell.length_a   1.000
_cell.length_b   1.000
_cell.length_c   1.000
_cell.angle_alpha   90.00
_cell.angle_beta   90.00
_cell.angle_gamma   90.00
#
_symmetry.space_group_name_H-M   'P 1'
#
loop_
_entity.id
_entity.type
_entity.pdbx_description
1 polymer ?
#
loop_
_entity_poly.entity_id
_entity_poly.type
_entity_poly.pdbx_seq_one_letter_code
_entity_poly.pdbx_strand_id
1 'polypeptide(L)'
;MTIQVGDRIPSATLLKATAEGPEPVDTDSYFAGRKVALFSVPGAFTPTCSARHLPGFVDRAEEFRDKGVDEIACVSVNDAFVMQAWSQSSGADGKVTMLADGNGTFAKAVGLEMDGSGFGLGTRGKRYSMVVNDGVVEQLNVEAPGAFEVSSADYLLGKL
;
A
#
# COMPACT_ATOMS: atom_id res chain seq x y z
N MET A 1 -6.97 -15.29 8.91
CA MET A 1 -5.56 -15.53 9.26
C MET A 1 -4.74 -14.35 8.78
N THR A 2 -3.85 -13.83 9.62
CA THR A 2 -3.06 -12.65 9.28
C THR A 2 -1.76 -13.07 8.60
N ILE A 3 -1.43 -12.42 7.48
CA ILE A 3 -0.18 -12.65 6.77
C ILE A 3 1.03 -12.32 7.66
N GLN A 4 2.12 -13.04 7.46
CA GLN A 4 3.36 -12.88 8.24
C GLN A 4 4.57 -12.90 7.32
N VAL A 5 5.71 -12.47 7.84
CA VAL A 5 7.00 -12.59 7.13
C VAL A 5 7.23 -14.04 6.76
N GLY A 6 7.62 -14.28 5.50
CA GLY A 6 7.80 -15.61 4.95
C GLY A 6 6.60 -16.15 4.20
N ASP A 7 5.43 -15.54 4.38
CA ASP A 7 4.23 -15.95 3.67
C ASP A 7 4.23 -15.40 2.24
N ARG A 8 3.57 -16.12 1.35
CA ARG A 8 3.34 -15.65 -0.02
C ARG A 8 2.10 -14.77 -0.03
N ILE A 9 2.15 -13.69 -0.82
CA ILE A 9 0.97 -12.84 -1.03
C ILE A 9 -0.15 -13.69 -1.65
N PRO A 10 -1.35 -13.66 -1.05
CA PRO A 10 -2.47 -14.43 -1.61
C PRO A 10 -2.91 -13.89 -2.98
N SER A 11 -3.44 -14.79 -3.80
CA SER A 11 -3.96 -14.41 -5.12
C SER A 11 -5.20 -13.53 -4.96
N ALA A 12 -5.16 -12.36 -5.56
CA ALA A 12 -6.27 -11.42 -5.57
C ALA A 12 -6.13 -10.50 -6.77
N THR A 13 -7.22 -9.87 -7.16
CA THR A 13 -7.21 -8.87 -8.22
C THR A 13 -7.39 -7.49 -7.62
N LEU A 14 -6.49 -6.58 -7.97
CA LEU A 14 -6.54 -5.17 -7.60
C LEU A 14 -6.75 -4.35 -8.86
N LEU A 15 -7.11 -3.08 -8.70
CA LEU A 15 -7.22 -2.16 -9.83
C LEU A 15 -6.12 -1.10 -9.71
N LYS A 16 -5.19 -1.11 -10.66
CA LYS A 16 -4.16 -0.09 -10.73
C LYS A 16 -4.81 1.20 -11.25
N ALA A 17 -4.63 2.28 -10.51
CA ALA A 17 -5.13 3.59 -10.93
C ALA A 17 -4.18 4.19 -11.96
N THR A 18 -4.69 4.54 -13.13
CA THR A 18 -3.91 5.16 -14.20
C THR A 18 -4.66 6.36 -14.80
N ALA A 19 -3.94 7.18 -15.54
CA ALA A 19 -4.54 8.33 -16.24
C ALA A 19 -5.60 7.90 -17.28
N GLU A 20 -5.48 6.67 -17.79
CA GLU A 20 -6.43 6.10 -18.75
C GLU A 20 -7.58 5.33 -18.08
N GLY A 21 -7.60 5.28 -16.76
CA GLY A 21 -8.64 4.60 -16.00
C GLY A 21 -8.11 3.38 -15.23
N PRO A 22 -9.03 2.62 -14.58
CA PRO A 22 -8.65 1.44 -13.82
C PRO A 22 -8.08 0.34 -14.73
N GLU A 23 -7.01 -0.30 -14.26
CA GLU A 23 -6.36 -1.41 -14.96
C GLU A 23 -6.28 -2.61 -14.02
N PRO A 24 -6.94 -3.75 -14.33
CA PRO A 24 -6.86 -4.93 -13.48
C PRO A 24 -5.44 -5.48 -13.40
N VAL A 25 -5.00 -5.80 -12.19
CA VAL A 25 -3.73 -6.46 -11.95
C VAL A 25 -3.92 -7.61 -10.97
N ASP A 26 -3.34 -8.76 -11.28
CA ASP A 26 -3.34 -9.91 -10.37
C ASP A 26 -2.10 -9.83 -9.49
N THR A 27 -2.28 -10.09 -8.19
CA THR A 27 -1.15 -10.06 -7.26
C THR A 27 -0.06 -11.05 -7.65
N ASP A 28 -0.44 -12.22 -8.17
CA ASP A 28 0.54 -13.23 -8.57
C ASP A 28 1.53 -12.70 -9.61
N SER A 29 1.06 -12.00 -10.63
CA SER A 29 1.93 -11.44 -11.66
C SER A 29 2.53 -10.11 -11.27
N TYR A 30 1.80 -9.31 -10.48
CA TYR A 30 2.29 -7.99 -10.06
C TYR A 30 3.57 -8.09 -9.24
N PHE A 31 3.62 -9.02 -8.30
CA PHE A 31 4.77 -9.18 -7.40
C PHE A 31 5.84 -10.13 -7.93
N ALA A 32 5.58 -10.87 -9.00
CA ALA A 32 6.50 -11.87 -9.51
C ALA A 32 7.81 -11.24 -10.01
N GLY A 33 8.94 -11.79 -9.54
CA GLY A 33 10.28 -11.38 -10.01
C GLY A 33 10.69 -9.97 -9.64
N ARG A 34 9.96 -9.31 -8.71
CA ARG A 34 10.25 -7.93 -8.33
C ARG A 34 10.29 -7.77 -6.81
N LYS A 35 10.99 -6.74 -6.37
CA LYS A 35 11.00 -6.32 -4.98
C LYS A 35 10.17 -5.05 -4.87
N VAL A 36 9.05 -5.14 -4.16
CA VAL A 36 8.07 -4.06 -4.04
C VAL A 36 7.97 -3.61 -2.59
N ALA A 37 8.07 -2.31 -2.35
CA ALA A 37 7.74 -1.72 -1.07
C ALA A 37 6.26 -1.34 -1.14
N LEU A 38 5.44 -2.04 -0.36
CA LEU A 38 3.99 -1.84 -0.33
C LEU A 38 3.60 -1.20 0.99
N PHE A 39 2.83 -0.13 0.94
CA PHE A 39 2.23 0.42 2.16
C PHE A 39 0.72 0.56 1.99
N SER A 40 0.03 0.42 3.09
CA SER A 40 -1.43 0.50 3.15
C SER A 40 -1.85 1.68 4.00
N VAL A 41 -2.89 2.36 3.54
CA VAL A 41 -3.52 3.46 4.26
C VAL A 41 -5.00 3.17 4.44
N PRO A 42 -5.61 3.59 5.57
CA PRO A 42 -7.04 3.41 5.79
C PRO A 42 -7.93 4.16 4.81
N GLY A 43 -7.44 5.23 4.21
CA GLY A 43 -8.20 5.95 3.20
C GLY A 43 -7.44 7.07 2.54
N ALA A 44 -7.58 7.17 1.21
CA ALA A 44 -7.08 8.31 0.45
C ALA A 44 -7.69 9.60 0.97
N PHE A 45 -6.95 10.69 0.93
CA PHE A 45 -7.36 12.02 1.37
C PHE A 45 -7.64 12.15 2.88
N THR A 46 -7.42 11.11 3.69
CA THR A 46 -7.52 11.24 5.13
C THR A 46 -6.27 11.93 5.70
N PRO A 47 -6.35 12.56 6.90
CA PRO A 47 -5.26 13.47 7.34
C PRO A 47 -3.87 12.87 7.39
N THR A 48 -3.64 11.77 8.12
CA THR A 48 -2.29 11.17 8.24
C THR A 48 -1.83 10.58 6.91
N CYS A 49 -2.74 9.97 6.15
CA CYS A 49 -2.41 9.38 4.85
C CYS A 49 -1.91 10.44 3.88
N SER A 50 -2.59 11.60 3.83
CA SER A 50 -2.27 12.68 2.90
C SER A 50 -1.13 13.58 3.37
N ALA A 51 -1.01 13.81 4.68
CA ALA A 51 -0.04 14.75 5.24
C ALA A 51 1.32 14.11 5.53
N ARG A 52 1.37 12.82 5.83
CA ARG A 52 2.58 12.18 6.33
C ARG A 52 2.95 10.88 5.64
N HIS A 53 2.02 9.95 5.47
CA HIS A 53 2.35 8.60 5.00
C HIS A 53 2.76 8.60 3.53
N LEU A 54 1.86 9.02 2.65
CA LEU A 54 2.17 9.07 1.21
C LEU A 54 3.33 10.02 0.88
N PRO A 55 3.37 11.26 1.41
CA PRO A 55 4.48 12.16 1.10
C PRO A 55 5.85 11.60 1.48
N GLY A 56 5.95 10.86 2.57
CA GLY A 56 7.21 10.24 2.98
C GLY A 56 7.75 9.29 1.91
N PHE A 57 6.90 8.47 1.32
CA PHE A 57 7.30 7.56 0.25
C PHE A 57 7.60 8.30 -1.06
N VAL A 58 6.82 9.32 -1.38
CA VAL A 58 7.08 10.14 -2.58
C VAL A 58 8.44 10.83 -2.48
N ASP A 59 8.74 11.43 -1.34
CA ASP A 59 9.99 12.18 -1.14
C ASP A 59 11.21 11.27 -1.15
N ARG A 60 11.06 10.02 -0.75
CA ARG A 60 12.16 9.07 -0.63
C ARG A 60 12.18 7.98 -1.69
N ALA A 61 11.44 8.18 -2.78
CA ALA A 61 11.30 7.17 -3.84
C ALA A 61 12.66 6.71 -4.38
N GLU A 62 13.59 7.62 -4.61
CA GLU A 62 14.91 7.27 -5.13
C GLU A 62 15.74 6.48 -4.12
N GLU A 63 15.62 6.78 -2.83
CA GLU A 63 16.34 6.05 -1.79
C GLU A 63 15.89 4.59 -1.75
N PHE A 64 14.62 4.32 -1.98
CA PHE A 64 14.12 2.94 -2.10
C PHE A 64 14.72 2.23 -3.29
N ARG A 65 14.83 2.89 -4.43
CA ARG A 65 15.48 2.31 -5.62
C ARG A 65 16.95 1.98 -5.36
N ASP A 66 17.65 2.88 -4.67
CA ASP A 66 19.06 2.67 -4.32
C ASP A 66 19.24 1.46 -3.41
N LYS A 67 18.21 1.09 -2.67
CA LYS A 67 18.20 -0.10 -1.80
C LYS A 67 17.72 -1.37 -2.50
N GLY A 68 17.51 -1.33 -3.80
CA GLY A 68 17.11 -2.50 -4.58
C GLY A 68 15.61 -2.71 -4.71
N VAL A 69 14.80 -1.74 -4.31
CA VAL A 69 13.35 -1.80 -4.48
C VAL A 69 12.99 -1.38 -5.91
N ASP A 70 12.28 -2.27 -6.62
CA ASP A 70 11.91 -2.03 -8.01
C ASP A 70 10.72 -1.09 -8.14
N GLU A 71 9.80 -1.13 -7.20
CA GLU A 71 8.58 -0.32 -7.24
C GLU A 71 8.05 -0.05 -5.84
N ILE A 72 7.47 1.14 -5.64
CA ILE A 72 6.72 1.49 -4.44
C ILE A 72 5.24 1.47 -4.80
N ALA A 73 4.42 0.80 -4.00
CA ALA A 73 2.98 0.72 -4.22
C ALA A 73 2.22 1.09 -2.96
N CYS A 74 1.07 1.74 -3.14
CA CYS A 74 0.14 2.07 -2.07
C CYS A 74 -1.17 1.33 -2.32
N VAL A 75 -1.68 0.61 -1.33
CA VAL A 75 -2.98 -0.05 -1.41
C VAL A 75 -3.94 0.58 -0.41
N SER A 76 -5.18 0.75 -0.82
CA SER A 76 -6.24 1.27 0.04
C SER A 76 -7.60 0.72 -0.39
N VAL A 77 -8.52 0.62 0.57
CA VAL A 77 -9.92 0.28 0.29
C VAL A 77 -10.62 1.53 -0.20
N ASN A 78 -10.29 1.92 -1.42
CA ASN A 78 -10.87 3.03 -2.17
C ASN A 78 -10.98 2.57 -3.62
N ASP A 79 -11.85 3.21 -4.40
CA ASP A 79 -11.91 2.91 -5.82
C ASP A 79 -10.73 3.54 -6.58
N ALA A 80 -10.52 3.09 -7.81
CA ALA A 80 -9.38 3.53 -8.61
C ALA A 80 -9.47 5.01 -9.01
N PHE A 81 -10.67 5.55 -9.15
CA PHE A 81 -10.85 6.95 -9.50
C PHE A 81 -10.39 7.87 -8.38
N VAL A 82 -10.75 7.53 -7.14
CA VAL A 82 -10.29 8.26 -5.95
C VAL A 82 -8.78 8.14 -5.80
N MET A 83 -8.24 6.94 -5.99
CA MET A 83 -6.80 6.71 -5.89
C MET A 83 -6.02 7.52 -6.94
N GLN A 84 -6.54 7.61 -8.16
CA GLN A 84 -5.89 8.40 -9.22
C GLN A 84 -5.92 9.90 -8.89
N ALA A 85 -7.04 10.41 -8.41
CA ALA A 85 -7.14 11.80 -8.00
C ALA A 85 -6.17 12.12 -6.85
N TRP A 86 -6.05 11.20 -5.91
CA TRP A 86 -5.12 11.34 -4.78
C TRP A 86 -3.66 11.33 -5.25
N SER A 87 -3.33 10.45 -6.19
CA SER A 87 -2.01 10.40 -6.79
C SER A 87 -1.62 11.73 -7.44
N GLN A 88 -2.54 12.31 -8.21
CA GLN A 88 -2.30 13.58 -8.88
C GLN A 88 -2.14 14.74 -7.89
N SER A 89 -3.04 14.83 -6.91
CA SER A 89 -3.00 15.92 -5.93
C SER A 89 -1.81 15.85 -4.99
N SER A 90 -1.24 14.66 -4.81
CA SER A 90 -0.12 14.41 -3.91
C SER A 90 1.24 14.40 -4.60
N GLY A 91 1.29 14.55 -5.91
CA GLY A 91 2.53 14.47 -6.68
C GLY A 91 3.15 13.08 -6.69
N ALA A 92 2.34 12.04 -6.48
CA ALA A 92 2.83 10.67 -6.42
C ALA A 92 2.95 10.00 -7.80
N ASP A 93 2.40 10.62 -8.83
CA ASP A 93 2.37 10.07 -10.18
C ASP A 93 3.80 9.80 -10.68
N GLY A 94 4.03 8.57 -11.15
CA GLY A 94 5.36 8.13 -11.58
C GLY A 94 6.31 7.73 -10.46
N LYS A 95 5.93 7.90 -9.19
CA LYS A 95 6.76 7.56 -8.03
C LYS A 95 6.16 6.44 -7.19
N VAL A 96 4.86 6.44 -7.02
CA VAL A 96 4.12 5.44 -6.24
C VAL A 96 2.99 4.92 -7.10
N THR A 97 2.92 3.59 -7.25
CA THR A 97 1.80 2.94 -7.95
C THR A 97 0.62 2.84 -7.01
N MET A 98 -0.54 3.29 -7.44
CA MET A 98 -1.76 3.22 -6.64
C MET A 98 -2.53 1.96 -6.99
N LEU A 99 -2.75 1.11 -5.99
CA LEU A 99 -3.51 -0.14 -6.13
C LEU A 99 -4.81 0.01 -5.35
N ALA A 100 -5.91 0.07 -6.08
CA ALA A 100 -7.23 0.23 -5.49
C ALA A 100 -7.80 -1.14 -5.09
N ASP A 101 -8.11 -1.28 -3.81
CA ASP A 101 -8.78 -2.46 -3.26
C ASP A 101 -10.21 -2.09 -2.88
N GLY A 102 -10.97 -1.59 -3.87
CA GLY A 102 -12.28 -1.00 -3.64
C GLY A 102 -13.28 -1.91 -2.94
N ASN A 103 -13.19 -3.21 -3.17
CA ASN A 103 -14.07 -4.19 -2.53
C ASN A 103 -13.52 -4.74 -1.22
N GLY A 104 -12.30 -4.36 -0.82
CA GLY A 104 -11.67 -4.87 0.39
C GLY A 104 -11.20 -6.30 0.28
N THR A 105 -11.17 -6.88 -0.91
CA THR A 105 -10.80 -8.28 -1.13
C THR A 105 -9.38 -8.57 -0.69
N PHE A 106 -8.44 -7.70 -1.03
CA PHE A 106 -7.05 -7.88 -0.66
C PHE A 106 -6.84 -7.71 0.85
N ALA A 107 -7.44 -6.67 1.44
CA ALA A 107 -7.35 -6.44 2.89
C ALA A 107 -7.85 -7.66 3.67
N LYS A 108 -8.94 -8.26 3.21
CA LYS A 108 -9.49 -9.48 3.81
C LYS A 108 -8.55 -10.66 3.61
N ALA A 109 -8.03 -10.84 2.40
CA ALA A 109 -7.18 -11.99 2.07
C ALA A 109 -5.89 -12.02 2.89
N VAL A 110 -5.28 -10.85 3.16
CA VAL A 110 -4.08 -10.77 3.99
C VAL A 110 -4.38 -10.70 5.49
N GLY A 111 -5.65 -10.60 5.87
CA GLY A 111 -6.06 -10.55 7.27
C GLY A 111 -5.73 -9.24 7.98
N LEU A 112 -5.65 -8.15 7.24
CA LEU A 112 -5.30 -6.83 7.77
C LEU A 112 -6.44 -5.83 7.57
N GLU A 113 -7.67 -6.28 7.81
CA GLU A 113 -8.84 -5.42 7.80
C GLU A 113 -8.94 -4.58 9.07
N MET A 114 -9.54 -3.42 8.95
CA MET A 114 -9.81 -2.50 10.04
C MET A 114 -11.28 -2.08 10.00
N ASP A 115 -11.95 -2.08 11.15
CA ASP A 115 -13.31 -1.57 11.27
C ASP A 115 -13.26 -0.06 11.49
N GLY A 116 -13.55 0.71 10.44
CA GLY A 116 -13.61 2.17 10.48
C GLY A 116 -15.01 2.72 10.66
N SER A 117 -15.99 1.89 11.04
CA SER A 117 -17.39 2.32 11.12
C SER A 117 -17.61 3.44 12.13
N GLY A 118 -16.79 3.53 13.18
CA GLY A 118 -16.86 4.63 14.15
C GLY A 118 -16.56 6.01 13.53
N PHE A 119 -15.91 6.06 12.39
CA PHE A 119 -15.61 7.28 11.65
C PHE A 119 -16.39 7.37 10.33
N GLY A 120 -17.38 6.51 10.14
CA GLY A 120 -18.14 6.49 8.89
C GLY A 120 -17.40 5.90 7.71
N LEU A 121 -16.31 5.17 7.94
CA LEU A 121 -15.44 4.64 6.87
C LEU A 121 -15.79 3.21 6.46
N GLY A 122 -16.55 2.47 7.29
CA GLY A 122 -16.80 1.06 7.05
C GLY A 122 -15.55 0.22 7.23
N THR A 123 -15.48 -0.92 6.55
CA THR A 123 -14.31 -1.79 6.60
C THR A 123 -13.21 -1.24 5.69
N ARG A 124 -12.04 -1.06 6.27
CA ARG A 124 -10.86 -0.54 5.58
C ARG A 124 -9.67 -1.46 5.83
N GLY A 125 -8.54 -1.16 5.21
CA GLY A 125 -7.28 -1.82 5.54
C GLY A 125 -6.58 -1.13 6.69
N LYS A 126 -5.84 -1.89 7.49
CA LYS A 126 -4.98 -1.32 8.53
C LYS A 126 -3.85 -0.53 7.87
N ARG A 127 -3.23 0.36 8.64
CA ARG A 127 -2.02 1.06 8.20
C ARG A 127 -0.83 0.14 8.43
N TYR A 128 -0.07 -0.11 7.38
CA TYR A 128 1.15 -0.93 7.47
C TYR A 128 2.10 -0.60 6.33
N SER A 129 3.34 -1.08 6.46
CA SER A 129 4.27 -1.18 5.35
C SER A 129 4.80 -2.60 5.28
N MET A 130 5.18 -3.04 4.07
CA MET A 130 5.81 -4.33 3.89
C MET A 130 6.77 -4.29 2.69
N VAL A 131 7.71 -5.21 2.68
CA VAL A 131 8.53 -5.46 1.51
C VAL A 131 8.19 -6.85 1.01
N VAL A 132 7.87 -6.94 -0.26
CA VAL A 132 7.52 -8.19 -0.94
C VAL A 132 8.58 -8.45 -2.00
N ASN A 133 9.23 -9.61 -1.92
CA ASN A 133 10.26 -10.01 -2.88
C ASN A 133 9.80 -11.28 -3.59
N ASP A 134 9.56 -11.17 -4.89
CA ASP A 134 9.07 -12.28 -5.71
C ASP A 134 7.83 -12.96 -5.09
N GLY A 135 6.90 -12.14 -4.61
CA GLY A 135 5.64 -12.61 -4.04
C GLY A 135 5.70 -13.06 -2.58
N VAL A 136 6.87 -13.01 -1.94
CA VAL A 136 7.04 -13.44 -0.54
C VAL A 136 7.32 -12.24 0.34
N VAL A 137 6.65 -12.16 1.49
CA VAL A 137 6.79 -11.06 2.44
C VAL A 137 8.13 -11.16 3.16
N GLU A 138 8.99 -10.14 3.01
CA GLU A 138 10.28 -10.06 3.71
C GLU A 138 10.22 -9.18 4.95
N GLN A 139 9.40 -8.13 4.92
CA GLN A 139 9.20 -7.19 6.01
C GLN A 139 7.70 -6.93 6.16
N LEU A 140 7.23 -6.84 7.38
CA LEU A 140 5.85 -6.47 7.67
C LEU A 140 5.81 -5.66 8.96
N ASN A 141 5.34 -4.42 8.87
CA ASN A 141 5.29 -3.48 9.99
C ASN A 141 3.86 -2.92 10.09
N VAL A 142 3.07 -3.46 11.00
CA VAL A 142 1.66 -3.09 11.16
C VAL A 142 1.53 -2.10 12.31
N GLU A 143 0.86 -0.97 12.07
CA GLU A 143 0.62 0.03 13.10
C GLU A 143 -0.40 -0.43 14.12
N ALA A 144 -0.22 0.02 15.36
CA ALA A 144 -1.29 -0.04 16.35
C ALA A 144 -2.40 0.94 15.92
N PRO A 145 -3.66 0.72 16.35
CA PRO A 145 -4.75 1.61 15.99
C PRO A 145 -4.43 3.08 16.30
N GLY A 146 -4.56 3.93 15.28
CA GLY A 146 -4.30 5.36 15.40
C GLY A 146 -2.84 5.78 15.42
N ALA A 147 -1.89 4.85 15.41
CA ALA A 147 -0.47 5.16 15.44
C ALA A 147 0.13 5.36 14.04
N PHE A 148 1.25 6.08 13.99
CA PHE A 148 2.07 6.21 12.78
C PHE A 148 3.54 6.23 13.21
N GLU A 149 4.10 5.06 13.50
CA GLU A 149 5.45 4.89 14.04
C GLU A 149 6.30 3.90 13.25
N VAL A 150 5.69 2.79 12.80
CA VAL A 150 6.44 1.67 12.22
C VAL A 150 6.17 1.44 10.73
N SER A 151 5.28 2.22 10.10
CA SER A 151 4.92 2.04 8.69
C SER A 151 5.42 3.16 7.79
N SER A 152 6.14 4.12 8.33
CA SER A 152 6.66 5.25 7.55
C SER A 152 7.77 4.83 6.59
N ALA A 153 8.01 5.67 5.58
CA ALA A 153 9.12 5.47 4.66
C ALA A 153 10.46 5.43 5.40
N ASP A 154 10.66 6.32 6.37
CA ASP A 154 11.89 6.34 7.16
C ASP A 154 12.12 5.04 7.90
N TYR A 155 11.09 4.50 8.54
CA TYR A 155 11.19 3.26 9.28
C TYR A 155 11.54 2.10 8.36
N LEU A 156 10.84 2.01 7.20
CA LEU A 156 11.06 0.92 6.26
C LEU A 156 12.45 1.00 5.63
N LEU A 157 12.91 2.19 5.26
CA LEU A 157 14.27 2.39 4.73
C LEU A 157 15.33 1.94 5.72
N GLY A 158 15.12 2.17 7.00
CA GLY A 158 16.04 1.73 8.06
C GLY A 158 16.10 0.21 8.20
N LYS A 159 15.17 -0.52 7.64
CA LYS A 159 15.13 -1.99 7.65
C LYS A 159 15.70 -2.63 6.39
N LEU A 160 15.97 -1.84 5.38
CA LEU A 160 16.49 -2.35 4.08
C LEU A 160 18.01 -2.42 4.02
#